data_f162c0085cff7d64b4f97ca7cd226d4b
#
_entry.id   f162c0085cff7d64b4f97ca7cd226d4b
#
_cell.length_a   1.000
_cell.length_b   1.000
_cell.length_c   1.000
_cell.angle_alpha   90.00
_cell.angle_beta   90.00
_cell.angle_gamma   90.00
#
_symmetry.space_group_name_H-M   'P 1'
#
loop_
_entity.id
_entity.type
_entity.pdbx_description
1 polymer ?
#
loop_
_entity_poly.entity_id
_entity_poly.type
_entity_poly.pdbx_seq_one_letter_code
_entity_poly.pdbx_strand_id
1 'polypeptide(L)'
;MRKTTGTLLATLLLAATGGSALSAEVTVMISGGFKAALEKLAPAWEKQTGNHLVVIPSPSMGKTPQAIPNRLARGEHADVVIMVGDALTSLEKAGRTQPDSRRELADSPIGVVVKAGAPLPAIHNA
;
A
#
# COMPACT_ATOMS: atom_id res chain seq x y z
N MET A 1 -1.83 -43.65 -65.22
CA MET A 1 -2.71 -43.28 -64.09
C MET A 1 -1.99 -43.59 -62.79
N ARG A 2 -1.42 -42.60 -62.17
CA ARG A 2 -0.89 -42.74 -60.80
C ARG A 2 -1.27 -41.46 -60.03
N LYS A 3 -2.18 -41.62 -59.09
CA LYS A 3 -2.61 -40.59 -58.16
C LYS A 3 -1.63 -40.55 -56.99
N THR A 4 -0.87 -39.49 -56.87
CA THR A 4 -0.03 -39.21 -55.70
C THR A 4 -0.82 -38.35 -54.74
N THR A 5 -1.22 -38.96 -53.62
CA THR A 5 -1.86 -38.29 -52.52
C THR A 5 -0.78 -37.60 -51.67
N GLY A 6 -0.71 -36.29 -51.76
CA GLY A 6 0.18 -35.50 -50.92
C GLY A 6 -0.46 -35.26 -49.55
N THR A 7 0.13 -35.85 -48.50
CA THR A 7 -0.25 -35.58 -47.11
C THR A 7 0.38 -34.26 -46.67
N LEU A 8 -0.45 -33.23 -46.49
CA LEU A 8 -0.03 -31.95 -45.86
C LEU A 8 0.05 -32.20 -44.34
N LEU A 9 1.26 -32.22 -43.82
CA LEU A 9 1.52 -32.17 -42.39
C LEU A 9 1.41 -30.71 -41.92
N ALA A 10 0.28 -30.35 -41.33
CA ALA A 10 0.11 -29.04 -40.72
C ALA A 10 0.78 -29.05 -39.32
N THR A 11 1.97 -28.50 -39.25
CA THR A 11 2.68 -28.28 -37.97
C THR A 11 2.04 -27.09 -37.27
N LEU A 12 1.22 -27.35 -36.27
CA LEU A 12 0.64 -26.33 -35.40
C LEU A 12 1.72 -25.84 -34.43
N LEU A 13 2.36 -24.72 -34.73
CA LEU A 13 3.24 -24.01 -33.80
C LEU A 13 2.36 -23.38 -32.71
N LEU A 14 2.27 -24.02 -31.56
CA LEU A 14 1.75 -23.38 -30.34
C LEU A 14 2.80 -22.35 -29.89
N ALA A 15 2.61 -21.10 -30.28
CA ALA A 15 3.32 -19.97 -29.68
C ALA A 15 2.85 -19.84 -28.23
N ALA A 16 3.62 -20.39 -27.29
CA ALA A 16 3.47 -20.09 -25.88
C ALA A 16 3.79 -18.60 -25.70
N THR A 17 2.79 -17.75 -25.79
CA THR A 17 2.87 -16.37 -25.33
C THR A 17 3.01 -16.41 -23.81
N GLY A 18 4.24 -16.54 -23.34
CA GLY A 18 4.59 -16.27 -21.96
C GLY A 18 4.24 -14.81 -21.70
N GLY A 19 3.04 -14.55 -21.19
CA GLY A 19 2.66 -13.25 -20.71
C GLY A 19 3.63 -12.87 -19.59
N SER A 20 4.59 -12.00 -19.88
CA SER A 20 5.33 -11.29 -18.85
C SER A 20 4.27 -10.59 -18.01
N ALA A 21 4.03 -11.06 -16.78
CA ALA A 21 3.22 -10.34 -15.83
C ALA A 21 3.85 -8.95 -15.71
N LEU A 22 3.17 -7.93 -16.22
CA LEU A 22 3.61 -6.54 -16.10
C LEU A 22 3.69 -6.26 -14.60
N SER A 23 4.89 -5.92 -14.12
CA SER A 23 5.06 -5.48 -12.75
C SER A 23 4.23 -4.21 -12.55
N ALA A 24 3.37 -4.22 -11.54
CA ALA A 24 2.57 -3.05 -11.17
C ALA A 24 3.35 -2.20 -10.16
N GLU A 25 3.20 -0.89 -10.27
CA GLU A 25 3.61 0.06 -9.26
C GLU A 25 2.44 0.29 -8.31
N VAL A 26 2.68 0.12 -7.01
CA VAL A 26 1.68 0.34 -5.95
C VAL A 26 2.11 1.53 -5.11
N THR A 27 1.32 2.59 -5.15
CA THR A 27 1.58 3.83 -4.42
C THR A 27 0.94 3.78 -3.04
N VAL A 28 1.74 3.98 -2.00
CA VAL A 28 1.29 3.98 -0.59
C VAL A 28 1.59 5.33 0.05
N MET A 29 0.56 6.06 0.44
CA MET A 29 0.70 7.21 1.34
C MET A 29 0.67 6.72 2.78
N ILE A 30 1.70 7.01 3.56
CA ILE A 30 1.87 6.42 4.90
C ILE A 30 2.32 7.45 5.93
N SER A 31 1.69 7.42 7.09
CA SER A 31 2.13 8.19 8.25
C SER A 31 3.33 7.55 8.95
N GLY A 32 4.07 8.34 9.71
CA GLY A 32 5.38 7.96 10.27
C GLY A 32 5.36 6.73 11.18
N GLY A 33 4.27 6.48 11.91
CA GLY A 33 4.22 5.42 12.92
C GLY A 33 4.44 4.00 12.39
N PHE A 34 3.99 3.71 11.18
CA PHE A 34 4.13 2.37 10.56
C PHE A 34 5.16 2.33 9.42
N LYS A 35 5.67 3.47 9.00
CA LYS A 35 6.58 3.58 7.83
C LYS A 35 7.79 2.66 7.91
N ALA A 36 8.48 2.65 9.05
CA ALA A 36 9.68 1.82 9.23
C ALA A 36 9.39 0.31 9.13
N ALA A 37 8.22 -0.13 9.59
CA ALA A 37 7.78 -1.52 9.44
C ALA A 37 7.49 -1.85 7.97
N LEU A 38 6.78 -0.97 7.26
CA LEU A 38 6.49 -1.14 5.85
C LEU A 38 7.78 -1.24 5.02
N GLU A 39 8.74 -0.36 5.25
CA GLU A 39 10.03 -0.35 4.54
C GLU A 39 10.85 -1.64 4.75
N LYS A 40 10.71 -2.29 5.92
CA LYS A 40 11.32 -3.59 6.17
C LYS A 40 10.61 -4.74 5.46
N LEU A 41 9.31 -4.64 5.27
CA LEU A 41 8.49 -5.67 4.62
C LEU A 41 8.50 -5.56 3.08
N ALA A 42 8.66 -4.36 2.56
CA ALA A 42 8.56 -4.06 1.12
C ALA A 42 9.47 -4.95 0.24
N PRO A 43 10.76 -5.18 0.54
CA PRO A 43 11.62 -6.00 -0.33
C PRO A 43 11.14 -7.44 -0.48
N ALA A 44 10.62 -8.04 0.60
CA ALA A 44 10.09 -9.40 0.54
C ALA A 44 8.80 -9.46 -0.28
N TRP A 45 7.92 -8.49 -0.12
CA TRP A 45 6.69 -8.38 -0.88
C TRP A 45 6.95 -8.13 -2.37
N GLU A 46 7.87 -7.23 -2.71
CA GLU A 46 8.27 -6.95 -4.09
C GLU A 46 8.85 -8.18 -4.77
N LYS A 47 9.72 -8.92 -4.06
CA LYS A 47 10.28 -10.18 -4.56
C LYS A 47 9.20 -11.25 -4.80
N GLN A 48 8.23 -11.33 -3.90
CA GLN A 48 7.16 -12.34 -3.97
C GLN A 48 6.15 -12.05 -5.07
N THR A 49 5.84 -10.78 -5.30
CA THR A 49 4.77 -10.36 -6.22
C THR A 49 5.26 -9.90 -7.58
N GLY A 50 6.54 -9.51 -7.69
CA GLY A 50 7.09 -8.85 -8.87
C GLY A 50 6.65 -7.39 -9.03
N ASN A 51 5.88 -6.86 -8.09
CA ASN A 51 5.41 -5.47 -8.09
C ASN A 51 6.44 -4.55 -7.41
N HIS A 52 6.31 -3.25 -7.64
CA HIS A 52 7.15 -2.23 -7.00
C HIS A 52 6.32 -1.34 -6.08
N LEU A 53 6.83 -1.06 -4.88
CA LEU A 53 6.16 -0.24 -3.88
C LEU A 53 6.73 1.19 -3.88
N VAL A 54 5.86 2.16 -4.15
CA VAL A 54 6.21 3.59 -4.04
C VAL A 54 5.68 4.14 -2.73
N VAL A 55 6.57 4.43 -1.78
CA VAL A 55 6.23 4.90 -0.44
C VAL A 55 6.28 6.41 -0.39
N ILE A 56 5.16 7.05 -0.10
CA ILE A 56 5.03 8.50 0.03
C ILE A 56 4.76 8.85 1.50
N PRO A 57 5.77 9.34 2.25
CA PRO A 57 5.56 9.80 3.62
C PRO A 57 4.55 10.95 3.67
N SER A 58 3.51 10.79 4.47
CA SER A 58 2.41 11.75 4.52
C SER A 58 1.76 11.72 5.92
N PRO A 59 1.65 12.86 6.62
CA PRO A 59 0.94 12.90 7.89
C PRO A 59 -0.51 12.42 7.76
N SER A 60 -1.01 11.73 8.79
CA SER A 60 -2.40 11.24 8.83
C SER A 60 -3.43 12.37 8.84
N MET A 61 -3.06 13.53 9.38
CA MET A 61 -3.94 14.69 9.58
C MET A 61 -3.15 15.99 9.66
N GLY A 62 -3.84 17.10 9.73
CA GLY A 62 -3.27 18.43 9.89
C GLY A 62 -3.44 19.32 8.67
N LYS A 63 -2.98 20.57 8.80
CA LYS A 63 -3.15 21.61 7.77
C LYS A 63 -2.05 21.62 6.71
N THR A 64 -0.99 20.83 6.90
CA THR A 64 0.10 20.79 5.92
C THR A 64 -0.39 20.26 4.57
N PRO A 65 0.08 20.81 3.45
CA PRO A 65 -0.25 20.29 2.13
C PRO A 65 0.12 18.82 1.92
N GLN A 66 1.10 18.31 2.67
CA GLN A 66 1.57 16.92 2.59
C GLN A 66 0.69 15.93 3.34
N ALA A 67 -0.26 16.38 4.18
CA ALA A 67 -1.17 15.49 4.89
C ALA A 67 -2.04 14.69 3.89
N ILE A 68 -2.27 13.41 4.20
CA ILE A 68 -3.04 12.49 3.33
C ILE A 68 -4.39 13.10 2.90
N PRO A 69 -5.23 13.64 3.80
CA PRO A 69 -6.50 14.24 3.39
C PRO A 69 -6.35 15.38 2.39
N ASN A 70 -5.32 16.22 2.57
CA ASN A 70 -5.08 17.36 1.70
C ASN A 70 -4.52 16.96 0.33
N ARG A 71 -3.68 15.92 0.28
CA ARG A 71 -3.22 15.33 -0.98
C ARG A 71 -4.38 14.75 -1.79
N LEU A 72 -5.22 13.94 -1.17
CA LEU A 72 -6.39 13.35 -1.81
C LEU A 72 -7.41 14.41 -2.24
N ALA A 73 -7.59 15.48 -1.46
CA ALA A 73 -8.48 16.59 -1.82
C ALA A 73 -8.01 17.34 -3.07
N ARG A 74 -6.70 17.39 -3.33
CA ARG A 74 -6.14 17.97 -4.57
C ARG A 74 -6.15 17.03 -5.76
N GLY A 75 -6.67 15.81 -5.60
CA GLY A 75 -6.70 14.81 -6.67
C GLY A 75 -5.42 13.97 -6.82
N GLU A 76 -4.50 14.03 -5.85
CA GLU A 76 -3.38 13.07 -5.82
C GLU A 76 -3.92 11.67 -5.59
N HIS A 77 -3.37 10.70 -6.29
CA HIS A 77 -3.77 9.30 -6.21
C HIS A 77 -2.87 8.51 -5.26
N ALA A 78 -3.46 7.57 -4.54
CA ALA A 78 -2.77 6.50 -3.86
C ALA A 78 -3.59 5.21 -3.96
N ASP A 79 -2.91 4.09 -4.17
CA ASP A 79 -3.56 2.78 -4.16
C ASP A 79 -3.89 2.34 -2.73
N VAL A 80 -3.03 2.72 -1.78
CA VAL A 80 -3.20 2.41 -0.36
C VAL A 80 -2.87 3.64 0.49
N VAL A 81 -3.63 3.83 1.56
CA VAL A 81 -3.29 4.78 2.63
C VAL A 81 -3.10 4.02 3.95
N ILE A 82 -2.02 4.30 4.67
CA ILE A 82 -1.74 3.76 6.01
C ILE A 82 -1.64 4.93 6.97
N MET A 83 -2.61 5.03 7.86
CA MET A 83 -2.80 6.22 8.68
C MET A 83 -3.50 5.92 10.00
N VAL A 84 -3.57 6.91 10.87
CA VAL A 84 -4.27 6.83 12.15
C VAL A 84 -5.77 6.54 11.95
N GLY A 85 -6.32 5.63 12.75
CA GLY A 85 -7.68 5.11 12.60
C GLY A 85 -8.77 6.17 12.56
N ASP A 86 -8.75 7.16 13.44
CA ASP A 86 -9.77 8.23 13.46
C ASP A 86 -9.73 9.11 12.20
N ALA A 87 -8.53 9.38 11.70
CA ALA A 87 -8.36 10.12 10.46
C ALA A 87 -8.83 9.29 9.25
N LEU A 88 -8.59 7.98 9.25
CA LEU A 88 -9.11 7.07 8.22
C LEU A 88 -10.63 7.03 8.26
N THR A 89 -11.25 6.95 9.42
CA THR A 89 -12.72 7.01 9.59
C THR A 89 -13.31 8.28 8.95
N SER A 90 -12.61 9.40 9.06
CA SER A 90 -13.04 10.65 8.42
C SER A 90 -12.99 10.57 6.89
N LEU A 91 -11.98 9.91 6.32
CA LEU A 91 -11.89 9.67 4.87
C LEU A 91 -12.97 8.69 4.37
N GLU A 92 -13.26 7.65 5.13
CA GLU A 92 -14.34 6.70 4.84
C GLU A 92 -15.70 7.41 4.78
N LYS A 93 -16.02 8.22 5.79
CA LYS A 93 -17.25 9.03 5.82
C LYS A 93 -17.35 10.03 4.66
N ALA A 94 -16.22 10.52 4.18
CA ALA A 94 -16.15 11.41 3.02
C ALA A 94 -16.17 10.67 1.68
N GLY A 95 -16.30 9.32 1.66
CA GLY A 95 -16.31 8.52 0.44
C GLY A 95 -14.99 8.54 -0.33
N ARG A 96 -13.85 8.72 0.38
CA ARG A 96 -12.52 8.82 -0.22
C ARG A 96 -11.76 7.50 -0.23
N THR A 97 -12.34 6.45 0.29
CA THR A 97 -11.76 5.10 0.34
C THR A 97 -12.71 4.08 -0.27
N GLN A 98 -12.16 2.95 -0.71
CA GLN A 98 -12.97 1.81 -1.16
C GLN A 98 -13.79 1.28 0.04
N PRO A 99 -15.11 1.07 -0.11
CA PRO A 99 -15.91 0.42 0.93
C PRO A 99 -15.32 -0.92 1.35
N ASP A 100 -15.42 -1.24 2.64
CA ASP A 100 -14.99 -2.52 3.24
C ASP A 100 -13.51 -2.90 3.05
N SER A 101 -12.68 -1.94 2.61
CA SER A 101 -11.25 -2.17 2.37
C SER A 101 -10.37 -1.98 3.61
N ARG A 102 -10.89 -1.39 4.69
CA ARG A 102 -10.13 -1.12 5.91
C ARG A 102 -9.62 -2.38 6.58
N ARG A 103 -8.36 -2.33 7.00
CA ARG A 103 -7.71 -3.36 7.83
C ARG A 103 -6.91 -2.68 8.92
N GLU A 104 -7.07 -3.15 10.16
CA GLU A 104 -6.22 -2.72 11.27
C GLU A 104 -4.88 -3.46 11.19
N LEU A 105 -3.78 -2.73 11.23
CA LEU A 105 -2.43 -3.27 11.06
C LEU A 105 -1.65 -3.30 12.37
N ALA A 106 -1.82 -2.30 13.24
CA ALA A 106 -1.08 -2.17 14.48
C ALA A 106 -1.79 -1.23 15.46
N ASP A 107 -1.57 -1.47 16.73
CA ASP A 107 -1.82 -0.50 17.79
C ASP A 107 -0.58 0.36 18.02
N SER A 108 -0.80 1.65 18.24
CA SER A 108 0.26 2.61 18.55
C SER A 108 -0.07 3.35 19.86
N PRO A 109 0.13 2.71 21.00
CA PRO A 109 -0.15 3.33 22.28
C PRO A 109 0.80 4.51 22.55
N ILE A 110 0.27 5.56 23.16
CA ILE A 110 1.06 6.71 23.58
C ILE A 110 1.60 6.41 24.98
N GLY A 111 2.91 6.57 25.16
CA GLY A 111 3.58 6.46 26.46
C GLY A 111 4.22 7.78 26.86
N VAL A 112 4.37 7.97 28.15
CA VAL A 112 5.11 9.11 28.71
C VAL A 112 6.44 8.61 29.26
N VAL A 113 7.51 9.27 28.86
CA VAL A 113 8.85 9.01 29.38
C VAL A 113 9.36 10.24 30.13
N VAL A 114 10.06 10.02 31.23
CA VAL A 114 10.73 11.06 31.99
C VAL A 114 12.21 10.73 32.12
N LYS A 115 13.02 11.73 32.41
CA LYS A 115 14.44 11.52 32.69
C LYS A 115 14.59 10.58 33.88
N ALA A 116 15.57 9.70 33.84
CA ALA A 116 15.86 8.79 34.95
C ALA A 116 16.00 9.55 36.28
N GLY A 117 15.24 9.10 37.31
CA GLY A 117 15.18 9.73 38.63
C GLY A 117 14.19 10.91 38.77
N ALA A 118 13.57 11.35 37.67
CA ALA A 118 12.50 12.35 37.75
C ALA A 118 11.17 11.70 38.20
N PRO A 119 10.30 12.42 38.94
CA PRO A 119 9.00 11.89 39.33
C PRO A 119 8.12 11.68 38.07
N LEU A 120 7.36 10.59 38.07
CA LEU A 120 6.34 10.34 37.04
C LEU A 120 5.19 11.35 37.20
N PRO A 121 4.72 11.97 36.12
CA PRO A 121 3.54 12.82 36.18
C PRO A 121 2.30 11.98 36.53
N ALA A 122 1.40 12.54 37.34
CA ALA A 122 0.12 11.91 37.63
C ALA A 122 -0.82 12.06 36.41
N ILE A 123 -0.78 11.08 35.48
CA ILE A 123 -1.67 11.03 34.33
C ILE A 123 -2.77 10.04 34.63
N HIS A 124 -3.99 10.53 34.74
CA HIS A 124 -5.15 9.72 35.12
C HIS A 124 -6.09 9.44 33.94
N ASN A 125 -5.95 10.17 32.82
CA ASN A 125 -6.76 10.01 31.60
C ASN A 125 -5.89 10.23 30.37
N ALA A 126 -6.09 9.42 29.36
CA ALA A 126 -5.60 9.62 27.99
C ALA A 126 -6.74 10.12 27.09
#